data_449661f9ef18bba98cd74d1bc36375ab
#
_entry.id   449661f9ef18bba98cd74d1bc36375ab
#
_cell.length_a   1.000
_cell.length_b   1.000
_cell.length_c   1.000
_cell.angle_alpha   90.00
_cell.angle_beta   90.00
_cell.angle_gamma   90.00
#
_symmetry.space_group_name_H-M   'P 1'
#
loop_
_entity.id
_entity.type
_entity.pdbx_description
1 polymer ?
#
loop_
_entity_poly.entity_id
_entity_poly.type
_entity_poly.pdbx_seq_one_letter_code
_entity_poly.pdbx_strand_id
1 'polypeptide(L)'
;MAGWLAGCSAAVADPMTLDFSWGGAKGCVTLFPNPEFHLHNVPAGAKSLSLTLTQGVREMGGEELPIPANGILPSGTFRTFGPCSPGVYQWTAQAKSATGEVLSEARKARYYPSDELAEHKP
;
A
#
# COMPACT_ATOMS: atom_id res chain seq x y z
N MET A 1 -24.06 29.55 -12.33
CA MET A 1 -23.32 28.77 -13.30
C MET A 1 -21.86 28.63 -12.91
N ALA A 2 -21.18 29.72 -12.76
CA ALA A 2 -19.77 29.68 -12.44
C ALA A 2 -19.47 28.95 -11.12
N GLY A 3 -20.40 29.04 -10.19
CA GLY A 3 -20.15 28.45 -8.87
C GLY A 3 -19.96 26.95 -8.89
N TRP A 4 -20.66 26.25 -9.73
CA TRP A 4 -20.51 24.81 -9.71
C TRP A 4 -19.17 24.37 -10.30
N LEU A 5 -18.61 25.14 -11.21
CA LEU A 5 -17.28 24.84 -11.70
C LEU A 5 -16.24 24.94 -10.59
N ALA A 6 -16.35 26.00 -9.80
CA ALA A 6 -15.44 26.16 -8.69
C ALA A 6 -15.59 25.02 -7.70
N GLY A 7 -16.82 24.57 -7.46
CA GLY A 7 -17.04 23.46 -6.57
C GLY A 7 -16.37 22.18 -7.06
N CYS A 8 -16.44 21.92 -8.34
CA CYS A 8 -15.80 20.74 -8.88
C CYS A 8 -14.29 20.77 -8.69
N SER A 9 -13.68 21.90 -8.93
CA SER A 9 -12.24 22.03 -8.73
C SER A 9 -11.87 21.81 -7.29
N ALA A 10 -12.66 22.36 -6.38
CA ALA A 10 -12.35 22.23 -4.97
C ALA A 10 -12.48 20.80 -4.47
N ALA A 11 -13.21 19.97 -5.19
CA ALA A 11 -13.40 18.60 -4.75
C ALA A 11 -12.17 17.72 -4.95
N VAL A 12 -11.18 18.17 -5.70
CA VAL A 12 -9.99 17.37 -5.94
C VAL A 12 -9.17 17.29 -4.65
N ALA A 13 -8.98 16.08 -4.17
CA ALA A 13 -8.19 15.83 -2.97
C ALA A 13 -6.83 15.27 -3.35
N ASP A 14 -5.87 15.38 -2.45
CA ASP A 14 -4.58 14.76 -2.65
C ASP A 14 -4.75 13.25 -2.77
N PRO A 15 -4.01 12.61 -3.66
CA PRO A 15 -4.11 11.16 -3.79
C PRO A 15 -3.60 10.45 -2.56
N MET A 16 -4.16 9.28 -2.28
CA MET A 16 -3.63 8.43 -1.22
C MET A 16 -2.23 7.98 -1.57
N THR A 17 -1.35 7.98 -0.58
CA THR A 17 0.01 7.49 -0.77
C THR A 17 0.32 6.39 0.22
N LEU A 18 1.29 5.58 -0.15
CA LEU A 18 1.71 4.42 0.64
C LEU A 18 3.23 4.46 0.76
N ASP A 19 3.74 4.21 1.95
CA ASP A 19 5.16 4.01 2.13
C ASP A 19 5.40 2.82 3.05
N PHE A 20 6.55 2.19 2.89
CA PHE A 20 6.95 1.06 3.70
C PHE A 20 8.46 0.86 3.57
N SER A 21 9.01 0.02 4.45
CA SER A 21 10.41 -0.36 4.38
C SER A 21 10.48 -1.84 4.77
N TRP A 22 11.42 -2.57 4.17
CA TRP A 22 11.58 -3.99 4.52
C TRP A 22 12.02 -4.17 5.96
N GLY A 23 12.63 -3.13 6.55
CA GLY A 23 12.91 -3.10 7.97
C GLY A 23 13.85 -4.18 8.46
N GLY A 24 14.77 -4.59 7.62
CA GLY A 24 15.70 -5.63 8.01
C GLY A 24 15.16 -7.04 7.90
N ALA A 25 13.97 -7.21 7.34
CA ALA A 25 13.46 -8.55 7.07
C ALA A 25 14.43 -9.29 6.18
N LYS A 26 14.66 -10.55 6.49
CA LYS A 26 15.63 -11.34 5.73
C LYS A 26 15.34 -12.81 5.88
N GLY A 27 15.99 -13.57 5.00
CA GLY A 27 15.80 -15.00 4.97
C GLY A 27 14.59 -15.37 4.13
N CYS A 28 14.54 -16.63 3.77
CA CYS A 28 13.46 -17.14 2.93
C CYS A 28 12.57 -17.98 3.81
N VAL A 29 11.51 -17.38 4.32
CA VAL A 29 10.54 -18.07 5.16
C VAL A 29 9.21 -18.13 4.43
N THR A 30 8.41 -19.11 4.76
CA THR A 30 7.15 -19.32 4.07
C THR A 30 6.21 -18.14 4.27
N LEU A 31 6.11 -17.66 5.51
CA LEU A 31 5.24 -16.54 5.82
C LEU A 31 6.06 -15.44 6.48
N PHE A 32 6.03 -14.27 5.89
CA PHE A 32 6.71 -13.09 6.41
C PHE A 32 5.72 -12.25 7.21
N PRO A 33 6.18 -11.60 8.29
CA PRO A 33 5.37 -10.53 8.86
C PRO A 33 5.34 -9.36 7.88
N ASN A 34 4.18 -8.68 7.80
CA ASN A 34 4.11 -7.53 6.92
C ASN A 34 5.05 -6.44 7.42
N PRO A 35 5.60 -5.61 6.51
CA PRO A 35 6.34 -4.43 6.95
C PRO A 35 5.40 -3.41 7.55
N GLU A 36 5.94 -2.42 8.22
CA GLU A 36 5.14 -1.31 8.71
C GLU A 36 4.73 -0.46 7.51
N PHE A 37 3.42 -0.19 7.39
CA PHE A 37 2.89 0.62 6.29
C PHE A 37 2.46 1.98 6.81
N HIS A 38 2.74 3.01 6.02
CA HIS A 38 2.32 4.37 6.30
C HIS A 38 1.42 4.84 5.16
N LEU A 39 0.19 5.18 5.49
CA LEU A 39 -0.80 5.65 4.53
C LEU A 39 -1.10 7.10 4.80
N HIS A 40 -1.18 7.89 3.74
CA HIS A 40 -1.58 9.29 3.82
C HIS A 40 -2.75 9.52 2.89
N ASN A 41 -3.65 10.42 3.30
CA ASN A 41 -4.78 10.85 2.47
C ASN A 41 -5.74 9.71 2.19
N VAL A 42 -6.00 8.87 3.20
CA VAL A 42 -6.98 7.80 3.06
C VAL A 42 -8.37 8.43 2.91
N PRO A 43 -9.15 8.00 1.90
CA PRO A 43 -10.48 8.59 1.71
C PRO A 43 -11.38 8.40 2.93
N ALA A 44 -12.21 9.41 3.20
CA ALA A 44 -13.05 9.41 4.39
C ALA A 44 -14.04 8.25 4.42
N GLY A 45 -14.51 7.81 3.26
CA GLY A 45 -15.48 6.72 3.20
C GLY A 45 -14.89 5.33 3.25
N ALA A 46 -13.58 5.23 3.39
CA ALA A 46 -12.93 3.92 3.36
C ALA A 46 -13.21 3.15 4.65
N LYS A 47 -13.50 1.86 4.50
CA LYS A 47 -13.77 0.97 5.62
C LYS A 47 -12.78 -0.18 5.69
N SER A 48 -12.21 -0.59 4.56
CA SER A 48 -11.25 -1.68 4.54
C SER A 48 -10.07 -1.32 3.66
N LEU A 49 -8.97 -2.02 3.89
CA LEU A 49 -7.72 -1.84 3.17
C LEU A 49 -7.32 -3.20 2.60
N SER A 50 -7.05 -3.23 1.32
CA SER A 50 -6.54 -4.43 0.66
C SER A 50 -5.09 -4.18 0.30
N LEU A 51 -4.20 -5.04 0.77
CA LEU A 51 -2.77 -4.94 0.49
C LEU A 51 -2.35 -6.13 -0.35
N THR A 52 -1.62 -5.88 -1.43
CA THR A 52 -1.18 -6.93 -2.33
C THR A 52 0.30 -6.74 -2.64
N LEU A 53 1.06 -7.83 -2.53
CA LEU A 53 2.48 -7.84 -2.86
C LEU A 53 2.66 -8.48 -4.22
N THR A 54 3.37 -7.78 -5.12
CA THR A 54 3.62 -8.29 -6.46
C THR A 54 5.08 -8.13 -6.82
N GLN A 55 5.53 -9.00 -7.72
CA GLN A 55 6.82 -8.86 -8.39
C GLN A 55 6.54 -9.00 -9.87
N GLY A 56 6.66 -7.87 -10.59
CA GLY A 56 6.21 -7.84 -11.98
C GLY A 56 4.72 -8.14 -12.06
N VAL A 57 4.34 -9.11 -12.86
CA VAL A 57 2.94 -9.50 -12.99
C VAL A 57 2.54 -10.58 -12.00
N ARG A 58 3.47 -11.05 -11.20
CA ARG A 58 3.24 -12.18 -10.30
C ARG A 58 2.73 -11.67 -8.96
N GLU A 59 1.56 -12.11 -8.57
CA GLU A 59 1.01 -11.79 -7.26
C GLU A 59 1.55 -12.81 -6.26
N MET A 60 2.10 -12.32 -5.14
CA MET A 60 2.76 -13.18 -4.18
C MET A 60 1.96 -13.34 -2.91
N GLY A 61 1.35 -12.28 -2.42
CA GLY A 61 0.61 -12.38 -1.17
C GLY A 61 -0.16 -11.11 -0.90
N GLY A 62 -0.78 -11.05 0.27
CA GLY A 62 -1.54 -9.90 0.65
C GLY A 62 -2.53 -10.22 1.74
N GLU A 63 -3.33 -9.22 2.06
CA GLU A 63 -4.31 -9.34 3.12
C GLU A 63 -5.31 -8.21 3.01
N GLU A 64 -6.54 -8.47 3.42
CA GLU A 64 -7.56 -7.43 3.54
C GLU A 64 -7.92 -7.26 5.00
N LEU A 65 -7.96 -6.00 5.46
CA LEU A 65 -8.13 -5.70 6.88
C LEU A 65 -8.79 -4.33 7.05
N PRO A 66 -9.21 -3.98 8.27
CA PRO A 66 -9.78 -2.66 8.50
C PRO A 66 -8.75 -1.55 8.28
N ILE A 67 -9.23 -0.36 7.95
CA ILE A 67 -8.36 0.80 7.81
C ILE A 67 -7.71 1.10 9.16
N PRO A 68 -6.38 1.22 9.23
CA PRO A 68 -5.74 1.61 10.49
C PRO A 68 -6.11 3.04 10.85
N ALA A 69 -6.43 3.27 12.14
CA ALA A 69 -7.04 4.52 12.58
C ALA A 69 -6.17 5.75 12.29
N ASN A 70 -4.87 5.60 12.39
CA ASN A 70 -3.96 6.74 12.19
C ASN A 70 -3.14 6.60 10.91
N GLY A 71 -3.52 5.70 10.02
CA GLY A 71 -2.79 5.49 8.77
C GLY A 71 -1.54 4.65 8.92
N ILE A 72 -1.23 4.18 10.11
CA ILE A 72 -0.03 3.36 10.33
C ILE A 72 -0.45 1.95 10.67
N LEU A 73 0.00 1.00 9.85
CA LEU A 73 -0.23 -0.41 10.10
C LEU A 73 1.08 -1.00 10.60
N PRO A 74 1.12 -1.45 11.86
CA PRO A 74 2.39 -1.94 12.42
C PRO A 74 2.89 -3.20 11.72
N SER A 75 4.21 -3.35 11.72
CA SER A 75 4.81 -4.58 11.24
C SER A 75 4.30 -5.76 12.04
N GLY A 76 4.07 -6.88 11.35
CA GLY A 76 3.62 -8.08 12.03
C GLY A 76 2.13 -8.14 12.31
N THR A 77 1.34 -7.22 11.76
CA THR A 77 -0.10 -7.28 11.90
C THR A 77 -0.68 -8.51 11.22
N PHE A 78 -0.10 -8.90 10.09
CA PHE A 78 -0.47 -10.14 9.42
C PHE A 78 0.78 -10.77 8.82
N ARG A 79 0.64 -12.01 8.38
CA ARG A 79 1.72 -12.72 7.72
C ARG A 79 1.29 -13.13 6.33
N THR A 80 2.24 -13.10 5.40
CA THR A 80 1.94 -13.38 4.01
C THR A 80 3.18 -13.91 3.31
N PHE A 81 3.00 -14.45 2.12
CA PHE A 81 4.15 -14.79 1.29
C PHE A 81 4.91 -13.51 0.98
N GLY A 82 6.22 -13.58 1.03
CA GLY A 82 7.06 -12.42 0.83
C GLY A 82 8.29 -12.73 0.02
N PRO A 83 9.18 -11.76 -0.10
CA PRO A 83 10.37 -11.93 -0.94
C PRO A 83 11.27 -13.04 -0.39
N CYS A 84 11.83 -13.79 -1.30
CA CYS A 84 12.80 -14.83 -0.94
C CYS A 84 14.16 -14.53 -1.54
N SER A 85 14.21 -13.73 -2.59
CA SER A 85 15.45 -13.38 -3.26
C SER A 85 15.49 -11.89 -3.53
N PRO A 86 16.68 -11.31 -3.71
CA PRO A 86 16.78 -9.88 -4.01
C PRO A 86 16.05 -9.52 -5.28
N GLY A 87 15.44 -8.34 -5.29
CA GLY A 87 14.72 -7.88 -6.46
C GLY A 87 13.78 -6.75 -6.10
N VAL A 88 13.05 -6.27 -7.09
CA VAL A 88 12.07 -5.21 -6.91
C VAL A 88 10.72 -5.84 -6.62
N TYR A 89 10.11 -5.42 -5.53
CA TYR A 89 8.78 -5.88 -5.13
C TYR A 89 7.91 -4.66 -4.85
N GLN A 90 6.62 -4.79 -5.14
CA GLN A 90 5.70 -3.68 -5.00
C GLN A 90 4.54 -4.07 -4.09
N TRP A 91 4.21 -3.17 -3.17
CA TRP A 91 2.97 -3.27 -2.41
C TRP A 91 1.96 -2.31 -3.03
N THR A 92 0.73 -2.80 -3.17
CA THR A 92 -0.40 -2.01 -3.65
C THR A 92 -1.44 -1.97 -2.55
N ALA A 93 -1.89 -0.76 -2.21
CA ALA A 93 -2.92 -0.57 -1.20
C ALA A 93 -4.17 -0.05 -1.89
N GLN A 94 -5.31 -0.69 -1.63
CA GLN A 94 -6.61 -0.22 -2.12
C GLN A 94 -7.50 0.07 -0.93
N ALA A 95 -7.97 1.31 -0.83
CA ALA A 95 -8.92 1.70 0.19
C ALA A 95 -10.32 1.49 -0.36
N LYS A 96 -11.14 0.72 0.36
CA LYS A 96 -12.44 0.30 -0.13
C LYS A 96 -13.55 0.77 0.77
N SER A 97 -14.71 1.04 0.18
CA SER A 97 -15.92 1.40 0.92
C SER A 97 -16.50 0.16 1.59
N ALA A 98 -17.57 0.40 2.38
CA ALA A 98 -18.27 -0.71 3.03
C ALA A 98 -18.85 -1.71 2.05
N THR A 99 -19.11 -1.28 0.82
CA THR A 99 -19.66 -2.17 -0.21
C THR A 99 -18.57 -2.80 -1.08
N GLY A 100 -17.30 -2.55 -0.77
CA GLY A 100 -16.21 -3.13 -1.52
C GLY A 100 -15.73 -2.32 -2.71
N GLU A 101 -16.27 -1.13 -2.90
CA GLU A 101 -15.85 -0.26 -3.99
C GLU A 101 -14.47 0.31 -3.71
N VAL A 102 -13.56 0.27 -4.69
CA VAL A 102 -12.23 0.84 -4.53
C VAL A 102 -12.33 2.34 -4.64
N LEU A 103 -12.01 3.04 -3.55
CA LEU A 103 -12.10 4.49 -3.51
C LEU A 103 -10.78 5.14 -3.88
N SER A 104 -9.66 4.49 -3.59
CA SER A 104 -8.35 5.02 -3.91
C SER A 104 -7.33 3.88 -3.91
N GLU A 105 -6.25 4.08 -4.65
CA GLU A 105 -5.21 3.07 -4.75
C GLU A 105 -3.85 3.76 -4.68
N ALA A 106 -2.91 3.14 -4.00
CA ALA A 106 -1.55 3.64 -3.89
C ALA A 106 -0.57 2.48 -4.05
N ARG A 107 0.60 2.78 -4.60
CA ARG A 107 1.62 1.77 -4.85
C ARG A 107 2.98 2.29 -4.44
N LYS A 108 3.83 1.37 -3.98
CA LYS A 108 5.21 1.70 -3.65
C LYS A 108 6.06 0.48 -3.92
N ALA A 109 7.14 0.67 -4.67
CA ALA A 109 8.06 -0.41 -5.01
C ALA A 109 9.43 -0.11 -4.41
N ARG A 110 10.05 -1.14 -3.81
CA ARG A 110 11.39 -1.03 -3.26
C ARG A 110 12.19 -2.27 -3.58
N TYR A 111 13.50 -2.11 -3.64
CA TYR A 111 14.40 -3.23 -3.80
C TYR A 111 14.52 -3.97 -2.48
N TYR A 112 14.35 -5.28 -2.51
CA TYR A 112 14.53 -6.13 -1.36
C TYR A 112 15.95 -6.71 -1.42
N PRO A 113 16.72 -6.69 -0.35
CA PRO A 113 16.41 -6.14 0.97
C PRO A 113 16.95 -4.73 1.23
N SER A 114 17.39 -4.02 0.20
CA SER A 114 18.09 -2.75 0.37
C SER A 114 17.19 -1.56 0.67
N ASP A 115 15.88 -1.68 0.41
CA ASP A 115 14.92 -0.59 0.59
C ASP A 115 15.07 0.56 -0.39
N GLU A 116 15.92 0.42 -1.39
CA GLU A 116 16.09 1.47 -2.38
C GLU A 116 14.82 1.61 -3.20
N LEU A 117 14.40 2.84 -3.48
CA LEU A 117 13.21 3.07 -4.28
C LEU A 117 13.45 2.70 -5.72
N ALA A 118 12.52 1.95 -6.32
CA ALA A 118 12.69 1.46 -7.67
C ALA A 118 12.75 2.60 -8.69
N GLU A 119 11.98 3.67 -8.45
CA GLU A 119 11.93 4.77 -9.41
C GLU A 119 13.21 5.59 -9.44
N HIS A 120 14.12 5.37 -8.50
CA HIS A 120 15.38 6.10 -8.47
C HIS A 120 16.51 5.33 -9.16
N LYS A 121 16.24 4.15 -9.68
CA LYS A 121 17.27 3.39 -10.36
C LYS A 121 17.44 3.90 -11.76
N PRO A 122 18.68 4.07 -12.21
CA PRO A 122 18.94 4.49 -13.57
C PRO A 122 18.53 3.44 -14.57
#